data_79f2c756e0f65a85f1a5439f4caf5660
#
_entry.id   79f2c756e0f65a85f1a5439f4caf5660
#
_cell.length_a   1.000
_cell.length_b   1.000
_cell.length_c   1.000
_cell.angle_alpha   90.00
_cell.angle_beta   90.00
_cell.angle_gamma   90.00
#
_symmetry.space_group_name_H-M   'P 1'
#
loop_
_entity.id
_entity.type
_entity.pdbx_description
1 polymer ?
#
loop_
_entity_poly.entity_id
_entity_poly.type
_entity_poly.pdbx_seq_one_letter_code
_entity_poly.pdbx_strand_id
1 'polypeptide(L)'
;MQLGIRLHDTKKLPFEERIANVHELGFVCGHLAPGKVISEFPTTDEALTPGLAMYMKNVFAKNQVDVAVLGCYLNLANPNPEQLAKITHRYMAHIRFASWLGCGVVGTETGAPNETYTAVPECHGEEALQTFITNLRPVV
;
A
#
# COMPACT_ATOMS: atom_id res chain seq x y z
N MET A 1 10.74 18.52 11.98
CA MET A 1 10.12 17.19 11.95
C MET A 1 8.87 17.29 11.08
N GLN A 2 8.69 16.43 10.10
CA GLN A 2 7.46 16.38 9.29
C GLN A 2 6.48 15.40 9.92
N LEU A 3 5.20 15.77 9.96
CA LEU A 3 4.12 14.91 10.47
C LEU A 3 3.30 14.37 9.30
N GLY A 4 3.11 13.05 9.30
CA GLY A 4 2.28 12.35 8.34
C GLY A 4 1.11 11.64 8.99
N ILE A 5 0.13 11.24 8.17
CA ILE A 5 -1.06 10.53 8.62
C ILE A 5 -1.38 9.34 7.72
N ARG A 6 -1.97 8.30 8.28
CA ARG A 6 -2.56 7.21 7.48
C ARG A 6 -3.87 7.72 6.87
N LEU A 7 -3.92 7.81 5.53
CA LEU A 7 -5.06 8.40 4.84
C LEU A 7 -6.38 7.67 5.08
N HIS A 8 -6.34 6.36 5.30
CA HIS A 8 -7.55 5.58 5.58
C HIS A 8 -8.09 5.75 7.02
N ASP A 9 -7.35 6.42 7.90
CA ASP A 9 -7.80 6.78 9.26
C ASP A 9 -8.38 8.21 9.30
N THR A 10 -8.38 8.93 8.18
CA THR A 10 -8.98 10.26 8.06
C THR A 10 -10.47 10.18 7.71
N LYS A 11 -11.14 11.32 7.71
CA LYS A 11 -12.55 11.42 7.29
C LYS A 11 -12.74 10.80 5.90
N LYS A 12 -13.79 10.01 5.72
CA LYS A 12 -14.14 9.43 4.41
C LYS A 12 -14.70 10.53 3.53
N LEU A 13 -13.88 10.98 2.58
CA LEU A 13 -14.16 11.99 1.56
C LEU A 13 -13.72 11.45 0.20
N PRO A 14 -14.21 11.99 -0.91
CA PRO A 14 -13.63 11.77 -2.23
C PRO A 14 -12.13 12.05 -2.23
N PHE A 15 -11.36 11.39 -3.10
CA PHE A 15 -9.90 11.38 -3.02
C PHE A 15 -9.28 12.80 -2.98
N GLU A 16 -9.67 13.68 -3.90
CA GLU A 16 -9.12 15.06 -3.95
C GLU A 16 -9.45 15.86 -2.69
N GLU A 17 -10.71 15.79 -2.23
CA GLU A 17 -11.16 16.46 -1.01
C GLU A 17 -10.45 15.93 0.24
N ARG A 18 -10.19 14.61 0.26
CA ARG A 18 -9.47 13.98 1.36
C ARG A 18 -8.04 14.50 1.46
N ILE A 19 -7.33 14.64 0.34
CA ILE A 19 -5.96 15.17 0.36
C ILE A 19 -5.95 16.65 0.74
N ALA A 20 -6.90 17.45 0.27
CA ALA A 20 -7.07 18.84 0.72
C ALA A 20 -7.30 18.93 2.23
N ASN A 21 -8.19 18.08 2.77
CA ASN A 21 -8.45 18.04 4.21
C ASN A 21 -7.23 17.61 5.04
N VAL A 22 -6.40 16.70 4.53
CA VAL A 22 -5.12 16.31 5.18
C VAL A 22 -4.18 17.50 5.31
N HIS A 23 -4.07 18.34 4.27
CA HIS A 23 -3.30 19.57 4.31
C HIS A 23 -3.87 20.57 5.34
N GLU A 24 -5.19 20.79 5.34
CA GLU A 24 -5.88 21.67 6.30
C GLU A 24 -5.66 21.26 7.76
N LEU A 25 -5.53 19.95 8.02
CA LEU A 25 -5.20 19.40 9.33
C LEU A 25 -3.72 19.56 9.72
N GLY A 26 -2.90 20.15 8.82
CA GLY A 26 -1.49 20.44 9.08
C GLY A 26 -0.53 19.28 8.81
N PHE A 27 -0.97 18.21 8.14
CA PHE A 27 -0.10 17.12 7.74
C PHE A 27 0.53 17.41 6.38
N VAL A 28 1.82 17.09 6.25
CA VAL A 28 2.60 17.33 5.02
C VAL A 28 2.94 16.06 4.25
N CYS A 29 2.60 14.89 4.79
CA CYS A 29 2.76 13.62 4.09
C CYS A 29 1.71 12.61 4.53
N GLY A 30 1.43 11.64 3.65
CA GLY A 30 0.44 10.61 3.88
C GLY A 30 0.94 9.19 3.58
N HIS A 31 0.40 8.22 4.32
CA HIS A 31 0.46 6.82 3.97
C HIS A 31 -0.77 6.47 3.14
N LEU A 32 -0.56 6.15 1.87
CA LEU A 32 -1.60 5.82 0.89
C LEU A 32 -1.73 4.30 0.73
N ALA A 33 -2.85 3.73 1.13
CA ALA A 33 -3.27 2.37 0.77
C ALA A 33 -4.45 2.50 -0.23
N PRO A 34 -4.23 2.42 -1.56
CA PRO A 34 -5.23 2.81 -2.56
C PRO A 34 -6.60 2.16 -2.35
N GLY A 35 -6.64 0.85 -2.19
CA GLY A 35 -7.90 0.12 -1.99
C GLY A 35 -8.64 0.40 -0.67
N LYS A 36 -8.01 1.09 0.30
CA LYS A 36 -8.64 1.51 1.55
C LYS A 36 -9.07 2.98 1.54
N VAL A 37 -8.51 3.76 0.63
CA VAL A 37 -8.68 5.23 0.58
C VAL A 37 -9.63 5.64 -0.54
N ILE A 38 -9.57 4.95 -1.68
CA ILE A 38 -10.22 5.34 -2.92
C ILE A 38 -11.40 4.41 -3.18
N SER A 39 -12.58 4.99 -3.38
CA SER A 39 -13.82 4.30 -3.73
C SER A 39 -14.40 4.72 -5.08
N GLU A 40 -13.93 5.86 -5.61
CA GLU A 40 -14.52 6.51 -6.78
C GLU A 40 -14.05 5.89 -8.10
N PHE A 41 -12.92 5.19 -8.10
CA PHE A 41 -12.37 4.52 -9.27
C PHE A 41 -11.59 3.25 -8.88
N PRO A 42 -11.40 2.31 -9.81
CA PRO A 42 -10.73 1.05 -9.53
C PRO A 42 -9.26 1.25 -9.15
N THR A 43 -8.79 0.42 -8.23
CA THR A 43 -7.39 0.33 -7.80
C THR A 43 -6.86 -1.09 -7.93
N THR A 44 -7.36 -1.85 -8.91
CA THR A 44 -6.87 -3.18 -9.27
C THR A 44 -5.46 -3.09 -9.88
N ASP A 45 -4.81 -4.22 -10.14
CA ASP A 45 -3.45 -4.22 -10.71
C ASP A 45 -3.42 -3.54 -12.08
N GLU A 46 -4.45 -3.76 -12.89
CA GLU A 46 -4.60 -3.18 -14.22
C GLU A 46 -4.88 -1.67 -14.17
N ALA A 47 -5.50 -1.20 -13.09
CA ALA A 47 -5.80 0.21 -12.89
C ALA A 47 -4.59 1.02 -12.37
N LEU A 48 -3.59 0.35 -11.78
CA LEU A 48 -2.35 1.00 -11.32
C LEU A 48 -1.44 1.37 -12.52
N THR A 49 -1.88 2.32 -13.31
CA THR A 49 -1.23 2.79 -14.54
C THR A 49 -0.36 4.03 -14.31
N PRO A 50 0.58 4.35 -15.23
CA PRO A 50 1.30 5.62 -15.20
C PRO A 50 0.37 6.86 -15.19
N GLY A 51 -0.75 6.78 -15.92
CA GLY A 51 -1.74 7.86 -15.97
C GLY A 51 -2.40 8.11 -14.61
N LEU A 52 -2.80 7.04 -13.91
CA LEU A 52 -3.34 7.16 -12.56
C LEU A 52 -2.29 7.69 -11.57
N ALA A 53 -1.04 7.23 -11.68
CA ALA A 53 0.05 7.73 -10.84
C ALA A 53 0.27 9.23 -11.05
N MET A 54 0.26 9.70 -12.30
CA MET A 54 0.39 11.11 -12.63
C MET A 54 -0.78 11.95 -12.07
N TYR A 55 -2.00 11.46 -12.21
CA TYR A 55 -3.18 12.11 -11.63
C TYR A 55 -3.04 12.27 -10.11
N MET A 56 -2.75 11.17 -9.40
CA MET A 56 -2.57 11.20 -7.95
C MET A 56 -1.43 12.12 -7.53
N LYS A 57 -0.29 12.04 -8.21
CA LYS A 57 0.86 12.92 -7.95
C LYS A 57 0.49 14.39 -8.04
N ASN A 58 -0.30 14.77 -9.06
CA ASN A 58 -0.76 16.15 -9.21
C ASN A 58 -1.71 16.57 -8.09
N VAL A 59 -2.62 15.68 -7.65
CA VAL A 59 -3.51 15.96 -6.51
C VAL A 59 -2.72 16.18 -5.23
N PHE A 60 -1.76 15.32 -4.92
CA PHE A 60 -0.88 15.47 -3.76
C PHE A 60 -0.06 16.76 -3.83
N ALA A 61 0.59 17.04 -4.96
CA ALA A 61 1.41 18.23 -5.16
C ALA A 61 0.59 19.53 -5.03
N LYS A 62 -0.61 19.57 -5.62
CA LYS A 62 -1.54 20.72 -5.51
C LYS A 62 -1.86 21.06 -4.06
N ASN A 63 -1.94 20.05 -3.20
CA ASN A 63 -2.27 20.21 -1.79
C ASN A 63 -1.03 20.23 -0.88
N GLN A 64 0.18 20.25 -1.43
CA GLN A 64 1.44 20.26 -0.66
C GLN A 64 1.55 19.09 0.33
N VAL A 65 1.06 17.93 -0.03
CA VAL A 65 1.16 16.67 0.73
C VAL A 65 1.97 15.68 -0.07
N ASP A 66 2.96 15.03 0.54
CA ASP A 66 3.75 13.99 -0.09
C ASP A 66 3.20 12.59 0.22
N VAL A 67 3.49 11.61 -0.65
CA VAL A 67 3.23 10.21 -0.36
C VAL A 67 4.48 9.59 0.26
N ALA A 68 4.47 9.43 1.57
CA ALA A 68 5.60 8.85 2.32
C ALA A 68 5.69 7.32 2.15
N VAL A 69 4.55 6.63 2.12
CA VAL A 69 4.45 5.18 1.98
C VAL A 69 3.27 4.83 1.09
N LEU A 70 3.48 3.97 0.11
CA LEU A 70 2.42 3.28 -0.62
C LEU A 70 2.15 1.92 0.05
N GLY A 71 1.00 1.74 0.67
CA GLY A 71 0.66 0.53 1.41
C GLY A 71 0.12 -0.59 0.52
N CYS A 72 0.73 -1.77 0.62
CA CYS A 72 0.27 -3.01 0.00
C CYS A 72 0.30 -4.12 1.06
N TYR A 73 -0.81 -4.31 1.76
CA TYR A 73 -0.91 -5.20 2.93
C TYR A 73 -1.59 -6.49 2.54
N LEU A 74 -0.81 -7.46 2.06
CA LEU A 74 -1.25 -8.76 1.64
C LEU A 74 -0.38 -9.85 2.28
N ASN A 75 -0.93 -11.05 2.38
CA ASN A 75 -0.30 -12.18 3.07
C ASN A 75 0.84 -12.83 2.27
N LEU A 76 2.06 -12.31 2.38
CA LEU A 76 3.24 -12.92 1.76
C LEU A 76 3.66 -14.27 2.39
N ALA A 77 3.11 -14.65 3.55
CA ALA A 77 3.30 -15.96 4.13
C ALA A 77 2.18 -16.95 3.79
N ASN A 78 1.34 -16.64 2.79
CA ASN A 78 0.22 -17.49 2.38
C ASN A 78 0.72 -18.87 1.90
N PRO A 79 0.22 -19.98 2.46
CA PRO A 79 0.66 -21.33 2.09
C PRO A 79 0.09 -21.80 0.74
N ASN A 80 -0.94 -21.14 0.21
CA ASN A 80 -1.53 -21.49 -1.07
C ASN A 80 -0.72 -20.86 -2.22
N PRO A 81 -0.06 -21.64 -3.09
CA PRO A 81 0.82 -21.12 -4.12
C PRO A 81 0.10 -20.29 -5.18
N GLU A 82 -1.17 -20.58 -5.49
CA GLU A 82 -1.93 -19.79 -6.47
C GLU A 82 -2.29 -18.41 -5.91
N GLN A 83 -2.67 -18.36 -4.64
CA GLN A 83 -2.92 -17.08 -3.97
C GLN A 83 -1.62 -16.29 -3.80
N LEU A 84 -0.53 -16.94 -3.41
CA LEU A 84 0.78 -16.31 -3.27
C LEU A 84 1.26 -15.71 -4.59
N ALA A 85 1.06 -16.38 -5.72
CA ALA A 85 1.40 -15.85 -7.04
C ALA A 85 0.63 -14.56 -7.36
N LYS A 86 -0.67 -14.50 -7.06
CA LYS A 86 -1.48 -13.29 -7.22
C LYS A 86 -1.02 -12.16 -6.30
N ILE A 87 -0.68 -12.49 -5.05
CA ILE A 87 -0.15 -11.54 -4.06
C ILE A 87 1.17 -10.96 -4.55
N THR A 88 2.09 -11.79 -5.02
CA THR A 88 3.38 -11.37 -5.59
C THR A 88 3.18 -10.43 -6.77
N HIS A 89 2.28 -10.77 -7.70
CA HIS A 89 1.95 -9.91 -8.84
C HIS A 89 1.44 -8.53 -8.38
N ARG A 90 0.58 -8.51 -7.36
CA ARG A 90 0.04 -7.28 -6.77
C ARG A 90 1.14 -6.39 -6.15
N TYR A 91 2.12 -6.98 -5.43
CA TYR A 91 3.26 -6.24 -4.92
C TYR A 91 4.10 -5.64 -6.04
N MET A 92 4.38 -6.41 -7.10
CA MET A 92 5.12 -5.91 -8.27
C MET A 92 4.40 -4.77 -8.98
N ALA A 93 3.06 -4.81 -9.05
CA ALA A 93 2.27 -3.70 -9.57
C ALA A 93 2.38 -2.46 -8.68
N HIS A 94 2.34 -2.62 -7.34
CA HIS A 94 2.51 -1.51 -6.40
C HIS A 94 3.93 -0.91 -6.46
N ILE A 95 4.97 -1.71 -6.62
CA ILE A 95 6.35 -1.22 -6.74
C ILE A 95 6.50 -0.37 -8.00
N ARG A 96 5.99 -0.84 -9.15
CA ARG A 96 5.98 -0.04 -10.39
C ARG A 96 5.19 1.25 -10.22
N PHE A 97 4.01 1.15 -9.61
CA PHE A 97 3.15 2.31 -9.35
C PHE A 97 3.81 3.32 -8.42
N ALA A 98 4.48 2.86 -7.35
CA ALA A 98 5.23 3.72 -6.44
C ALA A 98 6.32 4.51 -7.17
N SER A 99 7.05 3.87 -8.09
CA SER A 99 8.05 4.53 -8.92
C SER A 99 7.47 5.67 -9.76
N TRP A 100 6.32 5.45 -10.42
CA TRP A 100 5.65 6.49 -11.21
C TRP A 100 5.06 7.61 -10.35
N LEU A 101 4.54 7.24 -9.18
CA LEU A 101 4.00 8.18 -8.20
C LEU A 101 5.09 9.06 -7.56
N GLY A 102 6.33 8.58 -7.55
CA GLY A 102 7.46 9.23 -6.86
C GLY A 102 7.56 8.88 -5.38
N CYS A 103 6.96 7.76 -4.97
CA CYS A 103 7.04 7.23 -3.61
C CYS A 103 8.18 6.20 -3.51
N GLY A 104 9.14 6.41 -2.62
CA GLY A 104 10.30 5.54 -2.45
C GLY A 104 10.05 4.30 -1.57
N VAL A 105 8.86 4.14 -0.98
CA VAL A 105 8.57 3.07 -0.03
C VAL A 105 7.25 2.38 -0.35
N VAL A 106 7.28 1.06 -0.55
CA VAL A 106 6.09 0.21 -0.53
C VAL A 106 6.03 -0.50 0.82
N GLY A 107 4.97 -0.22 1.58
CA GLY A 107 4.77 -0.83 2.91
C GLY A 107 4.11 -2.20 2.82
N THR A 108 4.55 -3.11 3.67
CA THR A 108 3.97 -4.47 3.79
C THR A 108 3.83 -4.89 5.25
N GLU A 109 3.20 -6.03 5.47
CA GLU A 109 3.15 -6.80 6.72
C GLU A 109 3.81 -8.16 6.51
N THR A 110 4.23 -8.82 7.60
CA THR A 110 4.92 -10.11 7.52
C THR A 110 4.01 -11.26 7.06
N GLY A 111 2.70 -11.12 7.23
CA GLY A 111 1.74 -12.15 6.87
C GLY A 111 1.45 -13.16 7.98
N ALA A 112 0.66 -14.17 7.64
CA ALA A 112 0.31 -15.28 8.51
C ALA A 112 0.41 -16.61 7.72
N PRO A 113 0.85 -17.72 8.36
CA PRO A 113 1.04 -19.02 7.71
C PRO A 113 -0.30 -19.77 7.50
N ASN A 114 -1.34 -19.04 7.06
CA ASN A 114 -2.67 -19.58 6.74
C ASN A 114 -3.34 -18.73 5.64
N GLU A 115 -4.32 -19.34 4.96
CA GLU A 115 -5.03 -18.68 3.85
C GLU A 115 -5.99 -17.57 4.32
N THR A 116 -6.44 -17.62 5.56
CA THR A 116 -7.41 -16.66 6.12
C THR A 116 -6.78 -15.35 6.59
N TYR A 117 -5.45 -15.27 6.56
CA TYR A 117 -4.67 -14.12 7.05
C TYR A 117 -4.98 -13.80 8.51
N THR A 118 -5.21 -14.84 9.30
CA THR A 118 -5.55 -14.70 10.72
C THR A 118 -4.29 -14.85 11.58
N ALA A 119 -4.13 -13.98 12.58
CA ALA A 119 -3.04 -14.11 13.54
C ALA A 119 -3.16 -15.39 14.35
N VAL A 120 -2.09 -16.18 14.35
CA VAL A 120 -1.95 -17.43 15.09
C VAL A 120 -0.59 -17.48 15.80
N PRO A 121 -0.39 -18.29 16.84
CA PRO A 121 0.89 -18.35 17.55
C PRO A 121 2.10 -18.59 16.64
N GLU A 122 1.94 -19.38 15.59
CA GLU A 122 2.97 -19.72 14.59
C GLU A 122 3.50 -18.48 13.84
N CYS A 123 2.75 -17.37 13.79
CA CYS A 123 3.21 -16.10 13.20
C CYS A 123 4.48 -15.55 13.87
N HIS A 124 4.77 -15.94 15.09
CA HIS A 124 5.89 -15.47 15.89
C HIS A 124 7.12 -16.38 15.82
N GLY A 125 7.05 -17.48 15.07
CA GLY A 125 8.12 -18.46 14.92
C GLY A 125 9.13 -18.09 13.84
N GLU A 126 10.34 -18.66 13.94
CA GLU A 126 11.41 -18.53 12.94
C GLU A 126 10.96 -19.02 11.55
N GLU A 127 10.16 -20.08 11.49
CA GLU A 127 9.63 -20.64 10.23
C GLU A 127 8.77 -19.61 9.47
N ALA A 128 7.90 -18.88 10.19
CA ALA A 128 7.08 -17.82 9.59
C ALA A 128 7.95 -16.67 9.03
N LEU A 129 9.00 -16.29 9.76
CA LEU A 129 9.95 -15.29 9.31
C LEU A 129 10.69 -15.73 8.04
N GLN A 130 11.19 -16.95 8.01
CA GLN A 130 11.91 -17.50 6.85
C GLN A 130 10.99 -17.66 5.63
N THR A 131 9.74 -18.07 5.84
CA THR A 131 8.73 -18.11 4.78
C THR A 131 8.47 -16.73 4.20
N PHE A 132 8.26 -15.72 5.04
CA PHE A 132 8.09 -14.33 4.61
C PHE A 132 9.30 -13.84 3.81
N ILE A 133 10.52 -14.03 4.30
CA ILE A 133 11.76 -13.61 3.62
C ILE A 133 11.88 -14.28 2.25
N THR A 134 11.60 -15.59 2.18
CA THR A 134 11.69 -16.37 0.94
C THR A 134 10.70 -15.85 -0.11
N ASN A 135 9.48 -15.56 0.31
CA ASN A 135 8.42 -15.09 -0.57
C ASN A 135 8.55 -13.59 -0.93
N LEU A 136 9.24 -12.81 -0.11
CA LEU A 136 9.53 -11.40 -0.39
C LEU A 136 10.65 -11.24 -1.44
N ARG A 137 11.67 -12.09 -1.43
CA ARG A 137 12.84 -11.97 -2.33
C ARG A 137 12.51 -11.78 -3.82
N PRO A 138 11.54 -12.50 -4.43
CA PRO A 138 11.21 -12.28 -5.83
C PRO A 138 10.47 -10.98 -6.12
N VAL A 139 10.05 -10.25 -5.07
CA VAL A 139 9.30 -9.00 -5.18
C VAL A 139 10.21 -7.76 -5.16
N VAL A 140 11.42 -7.89 -4.56
CA VAL A 140 12.36 -6.77 -4.33
C VAL A 140 13.59 -6.81 -5.21
#